data_992615030247b15a4820fe2048e83a20
#
_entry.id   992615030247b15a4820fe2048e83a20
#
_cell.length_a   1.000
_cell.length_b   1.000
_cell.length_c   1.000
_cell.angle_alpha   90.00
_cell.angle_beta   90.00
_cell.angle_gamma   90.00
#
_symmetry.space_group_name_H-M   'P 1'
#
loop_
_entity.id
_entity.type
_entity.pdbx_description
1 polymer ?
#
loop_
_entity_poly.entity_id
_entity_poly.type
_entity_poly.pdbx_seq_one_letter_code
_entity_poly.pdbx_strand_id
1 'polypeptide(L)'
;MFEECLYFNSNALARTVTRIWTDKYRQFDLSPPHAFLLRVVLANPGMLPRELADELNLNRSTITRFLDSLEKNDFLIRKATGGDGREVQIYPTSKAKKIHKELNNTGKELTQLMREILGSDELSEIVSNIRKVKKAIEKK
;
A
#
# COMPACT_ATOMS: atom_id res chain seq x y z
N MET A 1 -16.31 -25.58 -9.62
CA MET A 1 -16.97 -25.73 -8.32
C MET A 1 -17.22 -24.39 -7.62
N PHE A 2 -16.30 -23.43 -7.75
CA PHE A 2 -16.40 -22.13 -7.05
C PHE A 2 -16.42 -20.93 -7.99
N GLU A 3 -16.89 -21.13 -9.22
CA GLU A 3 -16.83 -20.14 -10.29
C GLU A 3 -17.52 -18.81 -9.93
N GLU A 4 -18.60 -18.89 -9.16
CA GLU A 4 -19.38 -17.72 -8.75
C GLU A 4 -19.10 -17.27 -7.31
N CYS A 5 -18.14 -17.90 -6.64
CA CYS A 5 -17.83 -17.57 -5.25
C CYS A 5 -16.87 -16.36 -5.18
N LEU A 6 -17.38 -15.25 -4.67
CA LEU A 6 -16.59 -14.03 -4.54
C LEU A 6 -15.36 -14.24 -3.65
N TYR A 7 -15.53 -14.91 -2.51
CA TYR A 7 -14.43 -15.19 -1.59
C TYR A 7 -13.30 -15.98 -2.28
N PHE A 8 -13.67 -17.08 -2.93
CA PHE A 8 -12.68 -17.94 -3.60
C PHE A 8 -11.93 -17.18 -4.69
N ASN A 9 -12.65 -16.49 -5.56
CA ASN A 9 -12.03 -15.83 -6.72
C ASN A 9 -11.23 -14.59 -6.34
N SER A 10 -11.70 -13.80 -5.37
CA SER A 10 -10.96 -12.62 -4.92
C SER A 10 -9.65 -13.00 -4.24
N ASN A 11 -9.65 -14.07 -3.44
CA ASN A 11 -8.43 -14.56 -2.79
C ASN A 11 -7.45 -15.17 -3.80
N ALA A 12 -7.96 -15.91 -4.78
CA ALA A 12 -7.13 -16.47 -5.85
C ALA A 12 -6.45 -15.36 -6.65
N LEU A 13 -7.22 -14.34 -7.02
CA LEU A 13 -6.68 -13.18 -7.73
C LEU A 13 -5.66 -12.44 -6.87
N ALA A 14 -5.97 -12.20 -5.59
CA ALA A 14 -5.06 -11.51 -4.68
C ALA A 14 -3.71 -12.23 -4.58
N ARG A 15 -3.71 -13.57 -4.51
CA ARG A 15 -2.46 -14.34 -4.48
C ARG A 15 -1.62 -14.14 -5.75
N THR A 16 -2.27 -14.16 -6.90
CA THR A 16 -1.59 -13.96 -8.19
C THR A 16 -0.99 -12.56 -8.29
N VAL A 17 -1.79 -11.54 -7.99
CA VAL A 17 -1.35 -10.15 -8.03
C VAL A 17 -0.24 -9.90 -7.01
N THR A 18 -0.39 -10.42 -5.79
CA THR A 18 0.62 -10.27 -4.74
C THR A 18 1.97 -10.82 -5.19
N ARG A 19 1.99 -11.95 -5.89
CA ARG A 19 3.23 -12.55 -6.38
C ARG A 19 3.95 -11.61 -7.34
N ILE A 20 3.21 -11.03 -8.28
CA ILE A 20 3.78 -10.11 -9.28
C ILE A 20 4.34 -8.86 -8.60
N TRP A 21 3.56 -8.25 -7.70
CA TRP A 21 4.00 -7.05 -6.96
C TRP A 21 5.19 -7.35 -6.05
N THR A 22 5.16 -8.48 -5.36
CA THR A 22 6.27 -8.88 -4.47
C THR A 22 7.57 -9.00 -5.24
N ASP A 23 7.55 -9.62 -6.42
CA ASP A 23 8.74 -9.78 -7.24
C ASP A 23 9.34 -8.43 -7.64
N LYS A 24 8.51 -7.45 -7.97
CA LYS A 24 8.97 -6.12 -8.37
C LYS A 24 9.52 -5.29 -7.22
N TYR A 25 8.88 -5.35 -6.04
CA TYR A 25 9.33 -4.58 -4.89
C TYR A 25 10.50 -5.22 -4.12
N ARG A 26 10.84 -6.47 -4.43
CA ARG A 26 11.96 -7.16 -3.81
C ARG A 26 13.28 -6.40 -3.97
N GLN A 27 13.47 -5.70 -5.06
CA GLN A 27 14.68 -4.89 -5.31
C GLN A 27 14.92 -3.82 -4.24
N PHE A 28 13.87 -3.41 -3.54
CA PHE A 28 13.97 -2.42 -2.46
C PHE A 28 13.99 -3.08 -1.07
N ASP A 29 13.95 -4.40 -1.01
CA ASP A 29 13.84 -5.14 0.24
C ASP A 29 12.55 -4.77 1.00
N LEU A 30 11.48 -4.52 0.25
CA LEU A 30 10.17 -4.14 0.76
C LEU A 30 9.09 -5.07 0.22
N SER A 31 8.13 -5.44 1.09
CA SER A 31 6.90 -6.05 0.61
C SER A 31 6.00 -4.99 -0.03
N PRO A 32 5.04 -5.36 -0.89
CA PRO A 32 4.13 -4.37 -1.47
C PRO A 32 3.41 -3.48 -0.46
N PRO A 33 2.81 -4.01 0.63
CA PRO A 33 2.15 -3.14 1.61
C PRO A 33 3.10 -2.16 2.29
N HIS A 34 4.33 -2.59 2.60
CA HIS A 34 5.35 -1.70 3.18
C HIS A 34 5.77 -0.63 2.17
N ALA A 35 5.91 -1.00 0.90
CA ALA A 35 6.25 -0.04 -0.15
C ALA A 35 5.15 1.02 -0.32
N PHE A 36 3.89 0.62 -0.26
CA PHE A 36 2.76 1.55 -0.36
C PHE A 36 2.74 2.51 0.82
N LEU A 37 2.92 2.01 2.04
CA LEU A 37 2.98 2.87 3.22
C LEU A 37 4.13 3.87 3.10
N LEU A 38 5.30 3.40 2.71
CA LEU A 38 6.46 4.28 2.53
C LEU A 38 6.22 5.34 1.45
N ARG A 39 5.55 4.99 0.37
CA ARG A 39 5.21 5.95 -0.69
C ARG A 39 4.28 7.05 -0.18
N VAL A 40 3.31 6.72 0.67
CA VAL A 40 2.43 7.72 1.27
C VAL A 40 3.21 8.64 2.20
N VAL A 41 4.10 8.07 3.03
CA VAL A 41 4.95 8.86 3.93
C VAL A 41 5.87 9.79 3.14
N LEU A 42 6.45 9.30 2.04
CA LEU A 42 7.32 10.11 1.18
C LEU A 42 6.56 11.26 0.50
N ALA A 43 5.32 11.00 0.09
CA ALA A 43 4.47 12.03 -0.54
C ALA A 43 3.95 13.05 0.48
N ASN A 44 3.73 12.63 1.72
CA ASN A 44 3.10 13.46 2.75
C ASN A 44 3.85 13.29 4.09
N PRO A 45 5.06 13.83 4.21
CA PRO A 45 5.81 13.72 5.47
C PRO A 45 5.05 14.38 6.62
N GLY A 46 5.07 13.75 7.78
CA GLY A 46 4.42 14.28 8.97
C GLY A 46 3.01 13.77 9.22
N MET A 47 2.54 12.82 8.44
CA MET A 47 1.23 12.21 8.70
C MET A 47 1.23 11.44 10.02
N LEU A 48 0.05 11.39 10.63
CA LEU A 48 -0.19 10.60 11.84
C LEU A 48 -0.53 9.15 11.45
N PRO A 49 -0.26 8.17 12.33
CA PRO A 49 -0.61 6.78 12.05
C PRO A 49 -2.09 6.56 11.69
N ARG A 50 -3.02 7.27 12.34
CA ARG A 50 -4.45 7.17 12.01
C ARG A 50 -4.75 7.65 10.60
N GLU A 51 -4.06 8.69 10.15
CA GLU A 51 -4.21 9.21 8.78
C GLU A 51 -3.67 8.23 7.75
N LEU A 52 -2.55 7.58 8.07
CA LEU A 52 -1.98 6.53 7.21
C LEU A 52 -2.92 5.32 7.12
N ALA A 53 -3.52 4.92 8.23
CA ALA A 53 -4.48 3.82 8.26
C ALA A 53 -5.69 4.11 7.36
N ASP A 54 -6.22 5.32 7.43
CA ASP A 54 -7.35 5.74 6.60
C ASP A 54 -6.97 5.75 5.11
N GLU A 55 -5.83 6.32 4.79
CA GLU A 55 -5.37 6.42 3.39
C GLU A 55 -5.17 5.04 2.75
N LEU A 56 -4.65 4.08 3.51
CA LEU A 56 -4.33 2.75 3.01
C LEU A 56 -5.44 1.72 3.23
N ASN A 57 -6.55 2.12 3.83
CA ASN A 57 -7.66 1.21 4.17
C ASN A 57 -7.20 0.03 5.03
N LEU A 58 -6.36 0.32 6.01
CA LEU A 58 -5.83 -0.67 6.95
C LEU A 58 -6.23 -0.30 8.38
N ASN A 59 -6.29 -1.31 9.25
CA ASN A 59 -6.55 -1.03 10.66
C ASN A 59 -5.30 -0.51 11.38
N ARG A 60 -5.51 0.08 12.55
CA ARG A 60 -4.44 0.70 13.33
C ARG A 60 -3.35 -0.29 13.74
N SER A 61 -3.74 -1.50 14.12
CA SER A 61 -2.76 -2.52 14.56
C SER A 61 -1.85 -2.94 13.39
N THR A 62 -2.39 -3.08 12.19
CA THR A 62 -1.61 -3.40 11.00
C THR A 62 -0.63 -2.27 10.66
N ILE A 63 -1.10 -1.03 10.70
CA ILE A 63 -0.25 0.15 10.47
C ILE A 63 0.88 0.19 11.50
N THR A 64 0.58 -0.04 12.78
CA THR A 64 1.61 -0.05 13.83
C THR A 64 2.70 -1.07 13.53
N ARG A 65 2.32 -2.29 13.13
CA ARG A 65 3.31 -3.33 12.78
C ARG A 65 4.15 -2.95 11.56
N PHE A 66 3.53 -2.35 10.55
CA PHE A 66 4.25 -1.91 9.36
C PHE A 66 5.20 -0.76 9.67
N LEU A 67 4.76 0.19 10.50
CA LEU A 67 5.61 1.30 10.95
C LEU A 67 6.81 0.78 11.76
N ASP A 68 6.58 -0.18 12.65
CA ASP A 68 7.66 -0.80 13.42
C ASP A 68 8.71 -1.44 12.50
N SER A 69 8.26 -2.18 11.49
CA SER A 69 9.15 -2.83 10.52
C SER A 69 9.93 -1.81 9.70
N LEU A 70 9.27 -0.77 9.20
CA LEU A 70 9.93 0.25 8.39
C LEU A 70 10.92 1.09 9.20
N GLU A 71 10.60 1.37 10.46
CA GLU A 71 11.52 2.07 11.36
C GLU A 71 12.74 1.20 11.66
N LYS A 72 12.53 -0.07 11.96
CA LYS A 72 13.62 -1.02 12.21
C LYS A 72 14.58 -1.13 11.03
N ASN A 73 14.06 -1.03 9.81
CA ASN A 73 14.85 -1.11 8.58
C ASN A 73 15.32 0.25 8.09
N ASP A 74 15.22 1.28 8.91
CA ASP A 74 15.73 2.63 8.66
C ASP A 74 15.07 3.34 7.47
N PHE A 75 13.80 3.08 7.22
CA PHE A 75 13.05 3.78 6.17
C PHE A 75 12.26 4.97 6.67
N LEU A 76 11.90 4.98 7.96
CA LEU A 76 11.15 6.08 8.54
C LEU A 76 11.56 6.32 9.98
N ILE A 77 11.16 7.49 10.51
CA ILE A 77 11.32 7.84 11.91
C ILE A 77 10.00 8.38 12.45
N ARG A 78 9.83 8.25 13.76
CA ARG A 78 8.70 8.80 14.49
C ARG A 78 9.15 10.02 15.28
N LYS A 79 8.37 11.11 15.20
CA LYS A 79 8.63 12.33 15.98
C LYS A 79 7.39 12.68 16.77
N ALA A 80 7.56 13.00 18.06
CA ALA A 80 6.47 13.50 18.88
C ALA A 80 5.96 14.83 18.32
N THR A 81 4.64 15.04 18.42
CA THR A 81 4.00 16.26 17.89
C THR A 81 4.27 17.50 18.74
N GLY A 82 4.78 17.32 19.95
CA GLY A 82 5.02 18.43 20.88
C GLY A 82 3.77 18.88 21.65
N GLY A 83 2.61 18.31 21.35
CA GLY A 83 1.37 18.62 22.06
C GLY A 83 1.03 17.56 23.10
N ASP A 84 -0.03 16.81 22.81
CA ASP A 84 -0.47 15.69 23.64
C ASP A 84 0.48 14.48 23.41
N GLY A 85 1.54 14.36 24.12
CA GLY A 85 2.67 13.43 23.99
C GLY A 85 2.42 11.99 23.50
N ARG A 86 1.21 11.65 23.08
CA ARG A 86 0.81 10.32 22.58
C ARG A 86 0.79 10.21 21.07
N GLU A 87 0.63 11.33 20.37
CA GLU A 87 0.63 11.34 18.92
C GLU A 87 2.04 11.51 18.38
N VAL A 88 2.34 10.74 17.34
CA VAL A 88 3.64 10.83 16.65
C VAL A 88 3.39 11.12 15.18
N GLN A 89 4.27 11.89 14.59
CA GLN A 89 4.29 12.16 13.16
C GLN A 89 5.34 11.28 12.51
N ILE A 90 5.04 10.82 11.31
CA ILE A 90 5.90 9.87 10.60
C ILE A 90 6.64 10.61 9.48
N TYR A 91 7.95 10.44 9.44
CA TYR A 91 8.82 11.08 8.46
C TYR A 91 9.72 10.07 7.77
N PRO A 92 10.01 10.26 6.47
CA PRO A 92 10.95 9.39 5.78
C PRO A 92 12.39 9.74 6.15
N THR A 93 13.25 8.72 6.14
CA THR A 93 14.70 8.90 6.30
C THR A 93 15.34 9.30 4.97
N SER A 94 16.64 9.66 5.02
CA SER A 94 17.43 9.89 3.81
C SER A 94 17.48 8.64 2.93
N LYS A 95 17.58 7.47 3.55
CA LYS A 95 17.55 6.19 2.84
C LYS A 95 16.28 6.04 2.01
N ALA A 96 15.11 6.34 2.62
CA ALA A 96 13.82 6.28 1.93
C ALA A 96 13.75 7.31 0.79
N LYS A 97 14.21 8.53 1.02
CA LYS A 97 14.21 9.60 0.02
C LYS A 97 15.02 9.23 -1.22
N LYS A 98 16.10 8.49 -1.05
CA LYS A 98 16.94 8.06 -2.17
C LYS A 98 16.24 7.10 -3.14
N ILE A 99 15.29 6.31 -2.65
CA ILE A 99 14.58 5.35 -3.49
C ILE A 99 13.19 5.85 -3.92
N HIS A 100 12.80 7.07 -3.54
CA HIS A 100 11.46 7.62 -3.77
C HIS A 100 11.05 7.56 -5.24
N LYS A 101 11.90 8.05 -6.12
CA LYS A 101 11.62 8.08 -7.56
C LYS A 101 11.44 6.68 -8.13
N GLU A 102 12.32 5.77 -7.75
CA GLU A 102 12.29 4.39 -8.25
C GLU A 102 11.10 3.61 -7.70
N LEU A 103 10.71 3.84 -6.44
CA LEU A 103 9.48 3.25 -5.88
C LEU A 103 8.26 3.65 -6.69
N ASN A 104 8.14 4.94 -7.00
CA ASN A 104 7.02 5.45 -7.78
C ASN A 104 7.04 4.92 -9.21
N ASN A 105 8.21 4.85 -9.83
CA ASN A 105 8.37 4.29 -11.17
C ASN A 105 7.96 2.82 -11.22
N THR A 106 8.34 2.04 -10.21
CA THR A 106 7.93 0.63 -10.11
C THR A 106 6.41 0.49 -10.06
N GLY A 107 5.73 1.35 -9.30
CA GLY A 107 4.27 1.37 -9.27
C GLY A 107 3.65 1.69 -10.63
N LYS A 108 4.23 2.64 -11.35
CA LYS A 108 3.78 3.00 -12.70
C LYS A 108 4.00 1.86 -13.69
N GLU A 109 5.14 1.19 -13.61
CA GLU A 109 5.45 0.04 -14.46
C GLU A 109 4.48 -1.11 -14.25
N LEU A 110 4.12 -1.39 -12.99
CA LEU A 110 3.15 -2.43 -12.66
C LEU A 110 1.75 -2.10 -13.20
N THR A 111 1.32 -0.85 -13.05
CA THR A 111 0.05 -0.42 -13.61
C THR A 111 0.06 -0.51 -15.13
N GLN A 112 1.17 -0.12 -15.76
CA GLN A 112 1.31 -0.23 -17.21
C GLN A 112 1.30 -1.68 -17.68
N LEU A 113 1.93 -2.58 -16.93
CA LEU A 113 1.90 -4.01 -17.23
C LEU A 113 0.46 -4.54 -17.20
N MET A 114 -0.33 -4.12 -16.23
CA MET A 114 -1.74 -4.51 -16.16
C MET A 114 -2.55 -3.97 -17.34
N ARG A 115 -2.25 -2.74 -17.77
CA ARG A 115 -2.90 -2.17 -18.97
C ARG A 115 -2.56 -2.97 -20.23
N GLU A 116 -1.34 -3.42 -20.35
CA GLU A 116 -0.90 -4.23 -21.48
C GLU A 116 -1.57 -5.60 -21.52
N ILE A 117 -1.72 -6.22 -20.33
CA ILE A 117 -2.34 -7.55 -20.22
C ILE A 117 -3.85 -7.48 -20.41
N LEU A 118 -4.51 -6.50 -19.80
CA LEU A 118 -5.97 -6.45 -19.72
C LEU A 118 -6.62 -5.45 -20.69
N GLY A 119 -5.88 -4.45 -21.14
CA GLY A 119 -6.42 -3.28 -21.82
C GLY A 119 -6.74 -2.16 -20.81
N SER A 120 -6.55 -0.91 -21.23
CA SER A 120 -6.73 0.25 -20.34
C SER A 120 -8.15 0.40 -19.82
N ASP A 121 -9.14 0.26 -20.70
CA ASP A 121 -10.54 0.39 -20.33
C ASP A 121 -10.97 -0.76 -19.42
N GLU A 122 -10.55 -1.97 -19.73
CA GLU A 122 -10.86 -3.17 -18.95
C GLU A 122 -10.27 -3.05 -17.54
N LEU A 123 -9.01 -2.62 -17.41
CA LEU A 123 -8.37 -2.43 -16.11
C LEU A 123 -9.14 -1.40 -15.27
N SER A 124 -9.51 -0.26 -15.84
CA SER A 124 -10.26 0.78 -15.15
C SER A 124 -11.60 0.27 -14.65
N GLU A 125 -12.29 -0.51 -15.48
CA GLU A 125 -13.58 -1.10 -15.13
C GLU A 125 -13.45 -2.13 -14.00
N ILE A 126 -12.46 -3.00 -14.08
CA ILE A 126 -12.19 -4.02 -13.05
C ILE A 126 -11.91 -3.33 -11.71
N VAL A 127 -11.00 -2.36 -11.67
CA VAL A 127 -10.66 -1.65 -10.43
C VAL A 127 -11.86 -0.91 -9.86
N SER A 128 -12.63 -0.24 -10.73
CA SER A 128 -13.85 0.45 -10.32
C SER A 128 -14.85 -0.52 -9.70
N ASN A 129 -15.06 -1.69 -10.30
CA ASN A 129 -15.98 -2.70 -9.81
C ASN A 129 -15.53 -3.28 -8.46
N ILE A 130 -14.23 -3.54 -8.30
CA ILE A 130 -13.68 -4.01 -7.02
C ILE A 130 -13.97 -3.01 -5.91
N ARG A 131 -13.75 -1.72 -6.16
CA ARG A 131 -14.03 -0.66 -5.19
C ARG A 131 -15.51 -0.55 -4.85
N LYS A 132 -16.38 -0.69 -5.83
CA LYS A 132 -17.85 -0.69 -5.63
C LYS A 132 -18.29 -1.87 -4.79
N VAL A 133 -17.77 -3.06 -5.06
CA VAL A 133 -18.11 -4.28 -4.31
C VAL A 133 -17.69 -4.12 -2.85
N LYS A 134 -16.47 -3.68 -2.60
CA LYS A 134 -15.96 -3.43 -1.25
C LYS A 134 -16.87 -2.47 -0.49
N LYS A 135 -17.18 -1.34 -1.09
CA LYS A 135 -18.04 -0.31 -0.49
C LYS A 135 -19.45 -0.82 -0.20
N ALA A 136 -20.03 -1.60 -1.11
CA ALA A 136 -21.37 -2.15 -0.93
C ALA A 136 -21.42 -3.15 0.22
N ILE A 137 -20.41 -4.01 0.35
CA ILE A 137 -20.33 -5.01 1.42
C ILE A 137 -20.14 -4.34 2.77
N GLU A 138 -19.31 -3.32 2.85
CA GLU A 138 -19.01 -2.60 4.10
C GLU A 138 -20.21 -1.83 4.67
N LYS A 139 -21.20 -1.54 3.87
CA LYS A 139 -22.43 -0.85 4.32
C LYS A 139 -23.38 -1.73 5.12
N LYS A 140 -23.14 -3.02 5.21
CA LYS A 140 -24.04 -3.94 5.91
C LYS A 140 -23.76 -4.03 7.42
#